data_edf0b5ddec85de9677669085ded866cd
#
_entry.id   edf0b5ddec85de9677669085ded866cd
#
_cell.length_a   1.000
_cell.length_b   1.000
_cell.length_c   1.000
_cell.angle_alpha   90.00
_cell.angle_beta   90.00
_cell.angle_gamma   90.00
#
_symmetry.space_group_name_H-M   'P 1'
#
loop_
_entity.id
_entity.type
_entity.pdbx_description
1 polymer ?
#
loop_
_entity_poly.entity_id
_entity_poly.type
_entity_poly.pdbx_seq_one_letter_code
_entity_poly.pdbx_strand_id
1 'polypeptide(L)'
;MFCCLYITVEIYPKKVIIPLNSQFSTLNFFKEKNMIQDYQIQEFLRQAHRVGDAGLTLCSSGNISWRIGDEALVSGTGSWVPTLPKEKVSVCRISDGEVLNGVKPSMESGFHLGVLRERPDCDVVLHFQSKYATVVSCMTETPKDFNVTAEVPCHVGREIPVIPYFRPGSPELAEAVKAALKDHNSALMLKHGQVVCGKTFDEVFERAMFFEMACRIIVLSGGKYNTLTNEEIDDLESYVLGKKG
;
A
#
# COMPACT_ATOMS: atom_id res chain seq x y z
N MET A 1 -53.23 3.59 23.68
CA MET A 1 -52.26 4.74 23.57
C MET A 1 -50.91 4.16 23.19
N PHE A 2 -50.59 4.07 21.88
CA PHE A 2 -49.35 3.50 21.40
C PHE A 2 -48.31 4.62 21.39
N CYS A 3 -47.30 4.49 22.23
CA CYS A 3 -46.16 5.39 22.26
C CYS A 3 -45.19 5.02 21.12
N CYS A 4 -45.22 5.75 20.02
CA CYS A 4 -44.21 5.58 18.97
C CYS A 4 -42.92 6.23 19.43
N LEU A 5 -41.91 5.43 19.70
CA LEU A 5 -40.52 5.91 19.92
C LEU A 5 -39.86 6.21 18.57
N TYR A 6 -39.19 7.36 18.47
CA TYR A 6 -38.45 7.79 17.30
C TYR A 6 -37.00 8.02 17.70
N ILE A 7 -36.05 7.72 16.78
CA ILE A 7 -34.65 8.08 16.92
C ILE A 7 -34.34 9.19 15.91
N THR A 8 -33.67 10.25 16.36
CA THR A 8 -33.17 11.30 15.46
C THR A 8 -31.72 11.02 15.14
N VAL A 9 -31.41 10.85 13.86
CA VAL A 9 -30.06 10.68 13.36
C VAL A 9 -29.65 11.93 12.59
N GLU A 10 -28.56 12.55 12.98
CA GLU A 10 -27.99 13.70 12.26
C GLU A 10 -27.10 13.18 11.12
N ILE A 11 -27.58 13.38 9.89
CA ILE A 11 -26.78 13.17 8.67
C ILE A 11 -26.63 14.55 8.04
N TYR A 12 -25.44 15.12 8.12
CA TYR A 12 -25.18 16.46 7.58
C TYR A 12 -25.53 16.53 6.07
N PRO A 13 -26.40 17.47 5.60
CA PRO A 13 -26.99 18.62 6.31
C PRO A 13 -28.46 18.44 6.77
N LYS A 14 -29.02 17.24 6.91
CA LYS A 14 -30.44 17.01 7.23
C LYS A 14 -30.62 16.10 8.45
N LYS A 15 -31.60 16.46 9.31
CA LYS A 15 -32.09 15.58 10.38
C LYS A 15 -33.16 14.64 9.80
N VAL A 16 -32.97 13.34 9.97
CA VAL A 16 -33.97 12.32 9.56
C VAL A 16 -34.56 11.68 10.80
N ILE A 17 -35.87 11.68 10.89
CA ILE A 17 -36.61 11.05 12.00
C ILE A 17 -37.07 9.68 11.50
N ILE A 18 -36.62 8.60 12.14
CA ILE A 18 -36.95 7.22 11.78
C ILE A 18 -37.85 6.60 12.88
N PRO A 19 -39.05 6.04 12.55
CA PRO A 19 -39.85 5.33 13.52
C PRO A 19 -39.20 4.03 13.97
N LEU A 20 -39.15 3.77 15.26
CA LEU A 20 -38.54 2.56 15.86
C LEU A 20 -39.24 1.24 15.50
N ASN A 21 -40.43 1.30 14.89
CA ASN A 21 -41.25 0.10 14.51
C ASN A 21 -40.97 -0.38 13.08
N SER A 22 -40.07 0.22 12.30
CA SER A 22 -39.61 -0.40 11.07
C SER A 22 -38.70 -1.56 11.43
N GLN A 23 -38.94 -2.76 10.89
CA GLN A 23 -38.07 -3.95 11.03
C GLN A 23 -36.69 -3.81 10.37
N PHE A 24 -36.22 -2.58 10.22
CA PHE A 24 -34.82 -2.26 9.92
C PHE A 24 -34.04 -2.37 11.22
N SER A 25 -33.55 -3.59 11.49
CA SER A 25 -32.65 -3.79 12.60
C SER A 25 -31.45 -2.83 12.44
N THR A 26 -31.10 -2.12 13.50
CA THR A 26 -29.87 -1.32 13.59
C THR A 26 -28.65 -2.10 13.14
N LEU A 27 -28.65 -3.43 13.27
CA LEU A 27 -27.64 -4.35 12.72
C LEU A 27 -27.51 -4.29 11.18
N ASN A 28 -28.60 -4.10 10.43
CA ASN A 28 -28.52 -3.99 8.97
C ASN A 28 -27.94 -2.65 8.52
N PHE A 29 -28.26 -1.57 9.23
CA PHE A 29 -27.71 -0.25 8.96
C PHE A 29 -26.19 -0.18 9.24
N PHE A 30 -25.71 -0.87 10.28
CA PHE A 30 -24.27 -1.00 10.55
C PHE A 30 -23.57 -1.96 9.59
N LYS A 31 -24.30 -2.97 9.06
CA LYS A 31 -23.76 -3.92 8.09
C LYS A 31 -23.61 -3.32 6.68
N GLU A 32 -24.53 -2.43 6.29
CA GLU A 32 -24.41 -1.66 5.03
C GLU A 32 -23.30 -0.61 5.07
N LYS A 33 -22.94 -0.09 6.26
CA LYS A 33 -21.91 0.93 6.43
C LYS A 33 -20.47 0.41 6.22
N ASN A 34 -20.27 -0.90 6.23
CA ASN A 34 -18.96 -1.55 6.11
C ASN A 34 -18.77 -2.31 4.78
N MET A 35 -19.70 -2.25 3.84
CA MET A 35 -19.51 -2.88 2.53
C MET A 35 -18.74 -1.95 1.60
N ILE A 36 -17.69 -2.49 0.97
CA ILE A 36 -16.92 -1.80 -0.08
C ILE A 36 -17.87 -1.39 -1.21
N GLN A 37 -17.87 -0.10 -1.52
CA GLN A 37 -18.73 0.48 -2.54
C GLN A 37 -18.12 0.39 -3.93
N ASP A 38 -18.93 0.37 -4.99
CA ASP A 38 -18.45 0.26 -6.37
C ASP A 38 -17.46 1.38 -6.74
N TYR A 39 -17.68 2.62 -6.30
CA TYR A 39 -16.76 3.72 -6.56
C TYR A 39 -15.37 3.50 -5.96
N GLN A 40 -15.26 2.79 -4.83
CA GLN A 40 -13.98 2.43 -4.21
C GLN A 40 -13.25 1.38 -5.04
N ILE A 41 -13.98 0.42 -5.59
CA ILE A 41 -13.42 -0.56 -6.52
C ILE A 41 -12.91 0.15 -7.78
N GLN A 42 -13.69 1.08 -8.35
CA GLN A 42 -13.27 1.85 -9.53
C GLN A 42 -12.02 2.70 -9.24
N GLU A 43 -11.96 3.34 -8.07
CA GLU A 43 -10.77 4.08 -7.67
C GLU A 43 -9.55 3.17 -7.50
N PHE A 44 -9.71 2.01 -6.87
CA PHE A 44 -8.65 1.01 -6.74
C PHE A 44 -8.12 0.57 -8.11
N LEU A 45 -9.00 0.28 -9.06
CA LEU A 45 -8.63 -0.09 -10.43
C LEU A 45 -7.88 1.04 -11.13
N ARG A 46 -8.37 2.28 -11.03
CA ARG A 46 -7.73 3.45 -11.60
C ARG A 46 -6.30 3.61 -11.09
N GLN A 47 -6.08 3.42 -9.79
CA GLN A 47 -4.76 3.50 -9.17
C GLN A 47 -3.85 2.33 -9.56
N ALA A 48 -4.39 1.12 -9.65
CA ALA A 48 -3.65 -0.04 -10.15
C ALA A 48 -3.17 0.20 -11.59
N HIS A 49 -4.03 0.68 -12.48
CA HIS A 49 -3.67 1.00 -13.86
C HIS A 49 -2.60 2.10 -13.92
N ARG A 50 -2.71 3.17 -13.09
CA ARG A 50 -1.69 4.22 -12.96
C ARG A 50 -0.30 3.66 -12.64
N VAL A 51 -0.22 2.70 -11.71
CA VAL A 51 1.03 2.00 -11.35
C VAL A 51 1.61 1.27 -12.58
N GLY A 52 0.74 0.62 -13.34
CA GLY A 52 1.11 -0.07 -14.57
C GLY A 52 1.60 0.89 -15.66
N ASP A 53 0.86 1.97 -15.91
CA ASP A 53 1.19 2.98 -16.91
C ASP A 53 2.53 3.66 -16.63
N ALA A 54 2.90 3.79 -15.37
CA ALA A 54 4.21 4.27 -14.95
C ALA A 54 5.36 3.25 -15.13
N GLY A 55 5.05 2.02 -15.56
CA GLY A 55 6.04 0.97 -15.76
C GLY A 55 6.65 0.40 -14.49
N LEU A 56 5.94 0.53 -13.35
CA LEU A 56 6.39 0.00 -12.07
C LEU A 56 6.15 -1.52 -11.95
N THR A 57 5.27 -2.08 -12.78
CA THR A 57 4.98 -3.52 -12.80
C THR A 57 5.06 -4.07 -14.22
N LEU A 58 5.44 -5.33 -14.35
CA LEU A 58 5.58 -6.02 -15.64
C LEU A 58 4.73 -7.29 -15.62
N CYS A 59 3.79 -7.44 -16.57
CA CYS A 59 2.91 -8.61 -16.67
C CYS A 59 2.18 -8.87 -15.35
N SER A 60 2.31 -10.07 -14.80
CA SER A 60 1.70 -10.49 -13.54
C SER A 60 2.58 -10.24 -12.30
N SER A 61 3.72 -9.53 -12.49
CA SER A 61 4.56 -9.13 -11.35
C SER A 61 3.95 -7.94 -10.62
N GLY A 62 4.15 -7.91 -9.32
CA GLY A 62 3.61 -6.86 -8.47
C GLY A 62 2.13 -7.07 -8.09
N ASN A 63 1.74 -6.39 -7.06
CA ASN A 63 0.38 -6.43 -6.50
C ASN A 63 0.16 -5.21 -5.60
N ILE A 64 -1.11 -4.86 -5.40
CA ILE A 64 -1.51 -3.68 -4.64
C ILE A 64 -2.66 -4.02 -3.72
N SER A 65 -2.72 -3.35 -2.57
CA SER A 65 -3.85 -3.43 -1.65
C SER A 65 -4.23 -2.06 -1.10
N TRP A 66 -5.50 -1.93 -0.72
CA TRP A 66 -6.06 -0.70 -0.15
C TRP A 66 -7.03 -1.03 0.98
N ARG A 67 -6.80 -0.48 2.18
CA ARG A 67 -7.67 -0.57 3.35
C ARG A 67 -8.93 0.27 3.17
N ILE A 68 -10.07 -0.30 3.50
CA ILE A 68 -11.37 0.38 3.61
C ILE A 68 -12.04 -0.11 4.90
N GLY A 69 -11.89 0.64 5.97
CA GLY A 69 -12.34 0.19 7.31
C GLY A 69 -11.59 -1.06 7.76
N ASP A 70 -12.34 -2.12 8.08
CA ASP A 70 -11.79 -3.41 8.53
C ASP A 70 -11.48 -4.38 7.37
N GLU A 71 -11.75 -3.95 6.15
CA GLU A 71 -11.55 -4.72 4.92
C GLU A 71 -10.42 -4.12 4.07
N ALA A 72 -9.92 -4.91 3.12
CA ALA A 72 -8.97 -4.46 2.12
C ALA A 72 -9.35 -4.98 0.73
N LEU A 73 -9.23 -4.11 -0.28
CA LEU A 73 -9.12 -4.53 -1.65
C LEU A 73 -7.70 -5.02 -1.91
N VAL A 74 -7.57 -6.16 -2.57
CA VAL A 74 -6.27 -6.76 -2.94
C VAL A 74 -6.35 -7.22 -4.39
N SER A 75 -5.34 -6.92 -5.21
CA SER A 75 -5.27 -7.47 -6.57
C SER A 75 -5.21 -9.00 -6.53
N GLY A 76 -6.00 -9.65 -7.38
CA GLY A 76 -6.15 -11.11 -7.41
C GLY A 76 -4.93 -11.83 -7.95
N THR A 77 -4.76 -13.07 -7.55
CA THR A 77 -3.64 -13.90 -8.01
C THR A 77 -3.61 -14.04 -9.54
N GLY A 78 -2.42 -13.91 -10.12
CA GLY A 78 -2.19 -14.02 -11.57
C GLY A 78 -2.81 -12.87 -12.39
N SER A 79 -3.31 -11.81 -11.76
CA SER A 79 -3.75 -10.61 -12.47
C SER A 79 -2.55 -9.74 -12.86
N TRP A 80 -2.75 -8.94 -13.90
CA TRP A 80 -1.81 -7.92 -14.32
C TRP A 80 -2.27 -6.58 -13.75
N VAL A 81 -1.47 -5.98 -12.91
CA VAL A 81 -1.79 -4.67 -12.29
C VAL A 81 -2.11 -3.60 -13.35
N PRO A 82 -1.38 -3.51 -14.49
CA PRO A 82 -1.67 -2.54 -15.55
C PRO A 82 -3.06 -2.65 -16.17
N THR A 83 -3.66 -3.83 -16.12
CA THR A 83 -4.97 -4.13 -16.73
C THR A 83 -5.87 -4.90 -15.79
N LEU A 84 -5.72 -4.65 -14.48
CA LEU A 84 -6.51 -5.32 -13.44
C LEU A 84 -8.02 -5.13 -13.71
N PRO A 85 -8.77 -6.21 -13.97
CA PRO A 85 -10.21 -6.10 -14.14
C PRO A 85 -10.93 -6.24 -12.79
N LYS A 86 -12.17 -5.72 -12.71
CA LYS A 86 -12.98 -5.74 -11.50
C LYS A 86 -13.16 -7.15 -10.91
N GLU A 87 -13.33 -8.15 -11.76
CA GLU A 87 -13.55 -9.55 -11.39
C GLU A 87 -12.32 -10.20 -10.74
N LYS A 88 -11.17 -9.54 -10.81
CA LYS A 88 -9.91 -9.95 -10.18
C LYS A 88 -9.57 -9.12 -8.94
N VAL A 89 -10.50 -8.33 -8.43
CA VAL A 89 -10.32 -7.61 -7.16
C VAL A 89 -10.85 -8.47 -6.03
N SER A 90 -9.96 -8.88 -5.14
CA SER A 90 -10.31 -9.62 -3.92
C SER A 90 -10.69 -8.66 -2.81
N VAL A 91 -11.70 -9.00 -2.03
CA VAL A 91 -12.07 -8.35 -0.78
C VAL A 91 -11.66 -9.26 0.37
N CYS A 92 -10.77 -8.77 1.23
CA CYS A 92 -10.26 -9.54 2.36
C CYS A 92 -10.52 -8.83 3.68
N ARG A 93 -10.84 -9.56 4.73
CA ARG A 93 -10.85 -9.02 6.09
C ARG A 93 -9.40 -8.86 6.58
N ILE A 94 -9.04 -7.68 7.07
CA ILE A 94 -7.65 -7.39 7.48
C ILE A 94 -7.24 -8.20 8.71
N SER A 95 -8.16 -8.45 9.66
CA SER A 95 -7.83 -9.08 10.94
C SER A 95 -7.36 -10.53 10.82
N ASP A 96 -7.95 -11.31 9.92
CA ASP A 96 -7.71 -12.76 9.77
C ASP A 96 -7.36 -13.20 8.35
N GLY A 97 -7.55 -12.31 7.36
CA GLY A 97 -7.28 -12.59 5.95
C GLY A 97 -8.40 -13.36 5.25
N GLU A 98 -9.59 -13.51 5.86
CA GLU A 98 -10.73 -14.16 5.23
C GLU A 98 -11.11 -13.47 3.92
N VAL A 99 -11.29 -14.24 2.86
CA VAL A 99 -11.74 -13.76 1.55
C VAL A 99 -13.26 -13.64 1.54
N LEU A 100 -13.77 -12.43 1.41
CA LEU A 100 -15.20 -12.13 1.58
C LEU A 100 -16.02 -12.23 0.29
N ASN A 101 -15.37 -12.06 -0.88
CA ASN A 101 -16.08 -12.08 -2.19
C ASN A 101 -15.73 -13.29 -3.07
N GLY A 102 -15.03 -14.29 -2.54
CA GLY A 102 -14.67 -15.51 -3.26
C GLY A 102 -13.56 -15.34 -4.33
N VAL A 103 -13.05 -14.15 -4.54
CA VAL A 103 -11.93 -13.90 -5.46
C VAL A 103 -10.63 -14.18 -4.74
N LYS A 104 -9.81 -15.11 -5.26
CA LYS A 104 -8.53 -15.46 -4.67
C LYS A 104 -7.54 -14.28 -4.75
N PRO A 105 -7.05 -13.74 -3.63
CA PRO A 105 -6.10 -12.65 -3.62
C PRO A 105 -4.72 -13.07 -4.14
N SER A 106 -3.82 -12.10 -4.34
CA SER A 106 -2.41 -12.36 -4.61
C SER A 106 -1.85 -13.38 -3.63
N MET A 107 -0.92 -14.23 -4.10
CA MET A 107 -0.19 -15.16 -3.22
C MET A 107 0.61 -14.43 -2.13
N GLU A 108 0.85 -13.15 -2.30
CA GLU A 108 1.57 -12.28 -1.37
C GLU A 108 0.65 -11.47 -0.46
N SER A 109 -0.67 -11.74 -0.48
CA SER A 109 -1.64 -11.09 0.42
C SER A 109 -1.27 -11.18 1.90
N GLY A 110 -0.46 -12.18 2.28
CA GLY A 110 0.01 -12.34 3.65
C GLY A 110 0.75 -11.12 4.19
N PHE A 111 1.72 -10.58 3.46
CA PHE A 111 2.39 -9.35 3.90
C PHE A 111 1.54 -8.10 3.69
N HIS A 112 0.72 -8.02 2.62
CA HIS A 112 -0.19 -6.89 2.42
C HIS A 112 -1.11 -6.70 3.63
N LEU A 113 -1.86 -7.74 3.97
CA LEU A 113 -2.79 -7.70 5.09
C LEU A 113 -2.06 -7.60 6.44
N GLY A 114 -0.87 -8.21 6.55
CA GLY A 114 -0.02 -8.11 7.72
C GLY A 114 0.44 -6.68 7.98
N VAL A 115 0.97 -6.00 6.97
CA VAL A 115 1.36 -4.58 7.06
C VAL A 115 0.14 -3.72 7.39
N LEU A 116 -0.96 -3.87 6.69
CA LEU A 116 -2.18 -3.13 6.99
C LEU A 116 -2.69 -3.36 8.42
N ARG A 117 -2.51 -4.54 8.99
CA ARG A 117 -2.90 -4.86 10.36
C ARG A 117 -2.01 -4.17 11.39
N GLU A 118 -0.70 -4.17 11.17
CA GLU A 118 0.30 -3.67 12.11
C GLU A 118 0.55 -2.16 11.98
N ARG A 119 0.22 -1.55 10.82
CA ARG A 119 0.42 -0.14 10.48
C ARG A 119 -0.92 0.59 10.25
N PRO A 120 -1.59 1.06 11.31
CA PRO A 120 -2.86 1.80 11.18
C PRO A 120 -2.70 3.17 10.48
N ASP A 121 -1.50 3.67 10.41
CA ASP A 121 -1.11 4.88 9.67
C ASP A 121 -0.98 4.65 8.15
N CYS A 122 -0.95 3.39 7.68
CA CYS A 122 -0.90 3.02 6.27
C CYS A 122 -2.23 2.43 5.81
N ASP A 123 -2.74 2.90 4.68
CA ASP A 123 -3.94 2.34 4.04
C ASP A 123 -3.63 1.65 2.69
N VAL A 124 -2.47 1.92 2.10
CA VAL A 124 -2.06 1.36 0.80
C VAL A 124 -0.74 0.64 0.94
N VAL A 125 -0.64 -0.56 0.36
CA VAL A 125 0.61 -1.31 0.20
C VAL A 125 0.77 -1.67 -1.27
N LEU A 126 1.93 -1.35 -1.83
CA LEU A 126 2.30 -1.66 -3.21
C LEU A 126 3.58 -2.48 -3.24
N HIS A 127 3.50 -3.69 -3.78
CA HIS A 127 4.66 -4.44 -4.23
C HIS A 127 4.82 -4.27 -5.74
N PHE A 128 6.04 -3.99 -6.18
CA PHE A 128 6.34 -3.73 -7.58
C PHE A 128 7.73 -4.23 -7.98
N GLN A 129 7.93 -4.41 -9.28
CA GLN A 129 9.18 -4.89 -9.87
C GLN A 129 9.58 -3.95 -11.00
N SER A 130 9.94 -2.72 -10.63
CA SER A 130 10.41 -1.72 -11.59
C SER A 130 11.81 -2.07 -12.12
N LYS A 131 12.17 -1.50 -13.25
CA LYS A 131 13.33 -1.94 -14.04
C LYS A 131 14.65 -1.85 -13.27
N TYR A 132 14.97 -0.66 -12.75
CA TYR A 132 16.27 -0.41 -12.13
C TYR A 132 16.34 -0.94 -10.70
N ALA A 133 15.25 -0.84 -9.96
CA ALA A 133 15.22 -1.39 -8.61
C ALA A 133 15.28 -2.92 -8.61
N THR A 134 14.74 -3.58 -9.64
CA THR A 134 14.95 -5.02 -9.84
C THR A 134 16.41 -5.34 -10.15
N VAL A 135 17.09 -4.51 -10.99
CA VAL A 135 18.55 -4.68 -11.22
C VAL A 135 19.30 -4.56 -9.90
N VAL A 136 19.03 -3.51 -9.11
CA VAL A 136 19.69 -3.30 -7.81
C VAL A 136 19.46 -4.49 -6.87
N SER A 137 18.26 -5.07 -6.86
CA SER A 137 17.95 -6.25 -6.04
C SER A 137 18.75 -7.50 -6.42
N CYS A 138 19.33 -7.52 -7.63
CA CYS A 138 20.12 -8.63 -8.17
C CYS A 138 21.62 -8.35 -8.19
N MET A 139 22.07 -7.17 -7.75
CA MET A 139 23.50 -6.83 -7.73
C MET A 139 24.27 -7.71 -6.74
N THR A 140 25.52 -8.01 -7.06
CA THR A 140 26.42 -8.78 -6.17
C THR A 140 26.66 -8.03 -4.87
N GLU A 141 26.81 -6.71 -4.97
CA GLU A 141 26.93 -5.80 -3.84
C GLU A 141 25.72 -4.86 -3.86
N THR A 142 24.77 -5.10 -2.98
CA THR A 142 23.60 -4.25 -2.84
C THR A 142 23.99 -2.92 -2.18
N PRO A 143 23.52 -1.78 -2.69
CA PRO A 143 23.76 -0.48 -2.06
C PRO A 143 23.33 -0.48 -0.59
N LYS A 144 24.16 0.12 0.27
CA LYS A 144 23.81 0.31 1.69
C LYS A 144 23.05 1.61 1.93
N ASP A 145 23.20 2.56 1.01
CA ASP A 145 22.60 3.87 1.09
C ASP A 145 21.99 4.25 -0.28
N PHE A 146 20.73 4.64 -0.25
CA PHE A 146 19.94 5.03 -1.41
C PHE A 146 19.69 6.54 -1.48
N ASN A 147 20.22 7.33 -0.54
CA ASN A 147 19.98 8.77 -0.44
C ASN A 147 20.74 9.57 -1.49
N VAL A 148 20.59 9.22 -2.77
CA VAL A 148 21.28 9.81 -3.92
C VAL A 148 20.68 11.14 -4.38
N THR A 149 19.47 11.47 -3.94
CA THR A 149 18.77 12.73 -4.18
C THR A 149 17.92 13.12 -2.97
N ALA A 150 17.54 14.39 -2.89
CA ALA A 150 16.73 14.93 -1.79
C ALA A 150 15.36 14.27 -1.63
N GLU A 151 14.77 13.76 -2.72
CA GLU A 151 13.48 13.09 -2.71
C GLU A 151 13.50 11.77 -1.93
N VAL A 152 14.66 11.09 -1.87
CA VAL A 152 14.75 9.77 -1.23
C VAL A 152 14.46 9.85 0.27
N PRO A 153 15.22 10.63 1.09
CA PRO A 153 14.89 10.71 2.52
C PRO A 153 13.50 11.30 2.79
N CYS A 154 13.02 12.24 1.94
CA CYS A 154 11.72 12.88 2.13
C CYS A 154 10.52 11.98 1.84
N HIS A 155 10.60 11.13 0.84
CA HIS A 155 9.45 10.37 0.32
C HIS A 155 9.61 8.86 0.47
N VAL A 156 10.82 8.31 0.24
CA VAL A 156 11.06 6.86 0.29
C VAL A 156 11.40 6.43 1.70
N GLY A 157 12.26 7.20 2.37
CA GLY A 157 12.76 6.98 3.70
C GLY A 157 14.29 7.07 3.75
N ARG A 158 14.80 7.59 4.84
CA ARG A 158 16.24 7.72 5.11
C ARG A 158 16.95 6.37 5.08
N GLU A 159 16.30 5.35 5.64
CA GLU A 159 16.78 3.97 5.66
C GLU A 159 15.81 3.08 4.88
N ILE A 160 16.38 2.27 3.99
CA ILE A 160 15.63 1.31 3.18
C ILE A 160 16.13 -0.09 3.52
N PRO A 161 15.39 -0.87 4.32
CA PRO A 161 15.76 -2.24 4.64
C PRO A 161 15.93 -3.11 3.40
N VAL A 162 16.97 -3.95 3.41
CA VAL A 162 17.21 -4.96 2.39
C VAL A 162 16.86 -6.33 2.94
N ILE A 163 15.81 -6.94 2.40
CA ILE A 163 15.28 -8.24 2.81
C ILE A 163 15.99 -9.34 2.01
N PRO A 164 16.58 -10.35 2.66
CA PRO A 164 17.13 -11.52 1.97
C PRO A 164 16.09 -12.21 1.08
N TYR A 165 16.58 -13.02 0.13
CA TYR A 165 15.67 -13.78 -0.71
C TYR A 165 14.88 -14.81 0.10
N PHE A 166 13.57 -14.73 -0.04
CA PHE A 166 12.59 -15.75 0.36
C PHE A 166 11.72 -16.09 -0.85
N ARG A 167 11.13 -17.28 -0.84
CA ARG A 167 10.23 -17.69 -1.91
C ARG A 167 8.99 -16.78 -1.95
N PRO A 168 8.64 -16.20 -3.12
CA PRO A 168 7.41 -15.41 -3.27
C PRO A 168 6.17 -16.13 -2.71
N GLY A 169 5.37 -15.42 -1.95
CA GLY A 169 4.17 -15.97 -1.30
C GLY A 169 4.42 -16.88 -0.10
N SER A 170 5.67 -17.02 0.36
CA SER A 170 5.96 -17.81 1.56
C SER A 170 5.63 -17.05 2.85
N PRO A 171 5.30 -17.75 3.95
CA PRO A 171 5.14 -17.13 5.26
C PRO A 171 6.39 -16.37 5.73
N GLU A 172 7.59 -16.89 5.43
CA GLU A 172 8.87 -16.30 5.80
C GLU A 172 9.05 -14.94 5.11
N LEU A 173 8.67 -14.82 3.83
CA LEU A 173 8.67 -13.53 3.13
C LEU A 173 7.69 -12.56 3.80
N ALA A 174 6.48 -13.02 4.11
CA ALA A 174 5.47 -12.18 4.74
C ALA A 174 5.95 -11.63 6.09
N GLU A 175 6.57 -12.46 6.93
CA GLU A 175 7.13 -12.02 8.21
C GLU A 175 8.30 -11.04 8.02
N ALA A 176 9.20 -11.31 7.08
CA ALA A 176 10.35 -10.43 6.81
C ALA A 176 9.90 -9.05 6.29
N VAL A 177 8.90 -8.99 5.40
CA VAL A 177 8.33 -7.73 4.91
C VAL A 177 7.63 -6.97 6.03
N LYS A 178 6.82 -7.62 6.87
CA LYS A 178 6.18 -7.00 8.02
C LYS A 178 7.20 -6.42 8.99
N ALA A 179 8.24 -7.19 9.31
CA ALA A 179 9.30 -6.73 10.21
C ALA A 179 10.04 -5.50 9.64
N ALA A 180 10.36 -5.51 8.33
CA ALA A 180 11.00 -4.38 7.67
C ALA A 180 10.10 -3.13 7.63
N LEU A 181 8.81 -3.29 7.31
CA LEU A 181 7.86 -2.18 7.19
C LEU A 181 7.24 -1.76 8.54
N LYS A 182 7.64 -2.35 9.65
CA LYS A 182 7.16 -1.93 10.97
C LYS A 182 7.54 -0.48 11.26
N ASP A 183 8.80 -0.13 10.98
CA ASP A 183 9.37 1.18 11.28
C ASP A 183 9.79 1.95 10.01
N HIS A 184 9.64 1.33 8.82
CA HIS A 184 9.99 1.92 7.52
C HIS A 184 8.81 1.89 6.56
N ASN A 185 8.83 2.75 5.54
CA ASN A 185 7.77 2.83 4.54
C ASN A 185 8.13 2.14 3.21
N SER A 186 9.37 1.68 3.10
CA SER A 186 9.91 1.06 1.89
C SER A 186 10.88 -0.05 2.25
N ALA A 187 10.98 -1.07 1.41
CA ALA A 187 12.00 -2.12 1.53
C ALA A 187 12.35 -2.69 0.15
N LEU A 188 13.59 -3.15 0.00
CA LEU A 188 14.09 -3.89 -1.16
C LEU A 188 14.14 -5.38 -0.83
N MET A 189 13.52 -6.21 -1.63
CA MET A 189 13.59 -7.67 -1.54
C MET A 189 14.59 -8.20 -2.55
N LEU A 190 15.67 -8.84 -2.11
CA LEU A 190 16.73 -9.36 -2.98
C LEU A 190 16.20 -10.37 -3.99
N LYS A 191 16.60 -10.21 -5.27
CA LYS A 191 16.20 -11.06 -6.41
C LYS A 191 14.68 -11.13 -6.60
N HIS A 192 13.97 -10.08 -6.17
CA HIS A 192 12.52 -10.05 -6.23
C HIS A 192 12.00 -8.69 -6.71
N GLY A 193 12.05 -7.68 -5.88
CA GLY A 193 11.53 -6.35 -6.18
C GLY A 193 11.42 -5.47 -4.94
N GLN A 194 10.49 -4.52 -4.96
CA GLN A 194 10.30 -3.55 -3.89
C GLN A 194 8.91 -3.67 -3.28
N VAL A 195 8.80 -3.20 -2.04
CA VAL A 195 7.52 -2.99 -1.37
C VAL A 195 7.54 -1.61 -0.71
N VAL A 196 6.43 -0.89 -0.85
CA VAL A 196 6.20 0.40 -0.22
C VAL A 196 4.81 0.45 0.40
N CYS A 197 4.66 1.24 1.46
CA CYS A 197 3.36 1.49 2.09
C CYS A 197 3.19 2.97 2.42
N GLY A 198 1.95 3.40 2.62
CA GLY A 198 1.62 4.78 2.98
C GLY A 198 0.14 5.00 3.18
N LYS A 199 -0.23 6.23 3.52
CA LYS A 199 -1.61 6.60 3.84
C LYS A 199 -2.48 6.73 2.60
N THR A 200 -1.93 7.24 1.51
CA THR A 200 -2.66 7.51 0.27
C THR A 200 -2.00 6.84 -0.92
N PHE A 201 -2.77 6.68 -2.00
CA PHE A 201 -2.22 6.20 -3.27
C PHE A 201 -1.15 7.13 -3.84
N ASP A 202 -1.33 8.45 -3.72
CA ASP A 202 -0.35 9.41 -4.23
C ASP A 202 0.97 9.31 -3.47
N GLU A 203 0.93 9.21 -2.14
CA GLU A 203 2.12 9.01 -1.32
C GLU A 203 2.87 7.72 -1.68
N VAL A 204 2.15 6.61 -1.85
CA VAL A 204 2.74 5.32 -2.23
C VAL A 204 3.29 5.36 -3.67
N PHE A 205 2.60 6.03 -4.58
CA PHE A 205 3.05 6.19 -5.96
C PHE A 205 4.32 7.04 -6.05
N GLU A 206 4.37 8.20 -5.37
CA GLU A 206 5.57 9.04 -5.30
C GLU A 206 6.75 8.27 -4.71
N ARG A 207 6.52 7.56 -3.62
CA ARG A 207 7.53 6.71 -2.96
C ARG A 207 8.10 5.68 -3.92
N ALA A 208 7.24 5.00 -4.68
CA ALA A 208 7.66 4.02 -5.67
C ALA A 208 8.47 4.64 -6.82
N MET A 209 8.03 5.80 -7.32
CA MET A 209 8.71 6.50 -8.41
C MET A 209 10.08 7.03 -7.99
N PHE A 210 10.21 7.61 -6.81
CA PHE A 210 11.50 8.09 -6.30
C PHE A 210 12.45 6.95 -5.93
N PHE A 211 11.91 5.82 -5.46
CA PHE A 211 12.74 4.64 -5.25
C PHE A 211 13.31 4.10 -6.57
N GLU A 212 12.49 4.02 -7.62
CA GLU A 212 12.96 3.62 -8.96
C GLU A 212 13.98 4.63 -9.52
N MET A 213 13.76 5.94 -9.33
CA MET A 213 14.71 6.99 -9.73
C MET A 213 16.05 6.82 -9.03
N ALA A 214 16.07 6.60 -7.71
CA ALA A 214 17.31 6.35 -6.97
C ALA A 214 18.06 5.13 -7.52
N CYS A 215 17.36 4.02 -7.71
CA CYS A 215 17.94 2.82 -8.29
C CYS A 215 18.45 3.05 -9.72
N ARG A 216 17.77 3.85 -10.52
CA ARG A 216 18.22 4.23 -11.86
C ARG A 216 19.54 4.99 -11.81
N ILE A 217 19.70 5.95 -10.90
CA ILE A 217 20.95 6.71 -10.72
C ILE A 217 22.08 5.75 -10.33
N ILE A 218 21.85 4.88 -9.37
CA ILE A 218 22.81 3.89 -8.90
C ILE A 218 23.29 2.98 -10.03
N VAL A 219 22.36 2.45 -10.81
CA VAL A 219 22.69 1.53 -11.93
C VAL A 219 23.44 2.27 -13.04
N LEU A 220 22.93 3.44 -13.47
CA LEU A 220 23.51 4.18 -14.59
C LEU A 220 24.87 4.81 -14.25
N SER A 221 25.14 5.08 -12.98
CA SER A 221 26.46 5.54 -12.53
C SER A 221 27.53 4.43 -12.51
N GLY A 222 27.14 3.19 -12.78
CA GLY A 222 28.02 2.03 -12.65
C GLY A 222 28.46 1.79 -11.21
N GLY A 223 27.65 2.17 -10.23
CA GLY A 223 27.95 2.05 -8.81
C GLY A 223 28.89 3.18 -8.27
N LYS A 224 29.17 4.19 -9.08
CA LYS A 224 29.98 5.37 -8.70
C LYS A 224 29.07 6.56 -8.49
N TYR A 225 28.58 6.76 -7.28
CA TYR A 225 27.67 7.85 -6.93
C TYR A 225 27.98 8.36 -5.51
N ASN A 226 27.56 9.57 -5.23
CA ASN A 226 27.57 10.14 -3.89
C ASN A 226 26.15 10.06 -3.31
N THR A 227 26.08 9.99 -1.99
CA THR A 227 24.83 10.11 -1.24
C THR A 227 24.85 11.40 -0.42
N LEU A 228 23.69 11.85 -0.02
CA LEU A 228 23.56 12.94 0.95
C LEU A 228 24.24 12.54 2.27
N THR A 229 24.90 13.49 2.90
CA THR A 229 25.41 13.32 4.26
C THR A 229 24.27 13.33 5.28
N ASN A 230 24.55 12.86 6.49
CA ASN A 230 23.54 12.92 7.56
C ASN A 230 23.14 14.36 7.87
N GLU A 231 24.08 15.31 7.82
CA GLU A 231 23.82 16.74 8.06
C GLU A 231 22.90 17.32 6.98
N GLU A 232 23.11 16.94 5.70
CA GLU A 232 22.24 17.37 4.60
C GLU A 232 20.83 16.79 4.72
N ILE A 233 20.71 15.54 5.17
CA ILE A 233 19.41 14.90 5.41
C ILE A 233 18.71 15.57 6.61
N ASP A 234 19.43 15.83 7.71
CA ASP A 234 18.86 16.47 8.91
C ASP A 234 18.35 17.89 8.60
N ASP A 235 19.10 18.66 7.80
CA ASP A 235 18.68 19.99 7.33
C ASP A 235 17.39 19.90 6.49
N LEU A 236 17.38 18.96 5.56
CA LEU A 236 16.24 18.73 4.67
C LEU A 236 14.98 18.30 5.45
N GLU A 237 15.10 17.35 6.37
CA GLU A 237 13.99 16.88 7.22
C GLU A 237 13.45 18.02 8.09
N SER A 238 14.32 18.84 8.69
CA SER A 238 13.94 20.02 9.47
C SER A 238 13.16 21.03 8.64
N TYR A 239 13.57 21.28 7.40
CA TYR A 239 12.88 22.17 6.48
C TYR A 239 11.48 21.64 6.08
N VAL A 240 11.39 20.35 5.81
CA VAL A 240 10.10 19.69 5.45
C VAL A 240 9.14 19.66 6.63
N LEU A 241 9.64 19.32 7.84
CA LEU A 241 8.83 19.31 9.07
C LEU A 241 8.41 20.73 9.49
N GLY A 242 9.27 21.72 9.34
CA GLY A 242 8.97 23.12 9.64
C GLY A 242 7.88 23.73 8.75
N LYS A 243 7.58 23.13 7.58
CA LYS A 243 6.47 23.52 6.70
C LYS A 243 5.13 22.84 7.01
N LYS A 244 5.14 21.82 7.85
CA LYS A 244 3.95 21.05 8.24
C LYS A 244 3.32 21.52 9.56
N GLY A 245 3.88 22.57 10.18
CA GLY A 245 3.42 23.19 11.42
C GLY A 245 2.43 24.33 11.20
#